data_8f716aa92034de79407e9b863c57ba65
#
_entry.id   8f716aa92034de79407e9b863c57ba65
#
_cell.length_a   1.000
_cell.length_b   1.000
_cell.length_c   1.000
_cell.angle_alpha   90.00
_cell.angle_beta   90.00
_cell.angle_gamma   90.00
#
_symmetry.space_group_name_H-M   'P 1'
#
loop_
_entity.id
_entity.type
_entity.pdbx_description
1 polymer ?
#
loop_
_entity_poly.entity_id
_entity_poly.type
_entity_poly.pdbx_seq_one_letter_code
_entity_poly.pdbx_strand_id
1 'polypeptide(L)'
;MNGYPTVILGEPEIQLAKKKADELVAHFKPKIISRQKSGSATFKDVGERLKRLEQDQLTGQLAQLGGTLYLTGSDQMYRIQRWNCMRTPDRGDGGYDILGLTLDFKGSMLRPHRRPTSYLLPVRESERKQGWTYGLVVVDKAKDKVFCHVMGWVSDNELEGKYNKEGQFSGAYTIDNEDLHPFPNMRWEL
;
A
#
# COMPACT_ATOMS: atom_id res chain seq x y z
N MET A 1 -11.88 -0.56 -24.64
CA MET A 1 -11.89 -0.42 -23.17
C MET A 1 -10.54 -0.94 -22.68
N ASN A 2 -9.61 -0.05 -22.35
CA ASN A 2 -8.34 -0.47 -21.76
C ASN A 2 -8.63 -0.79 -20.29
N GLY A 3 -9.01 -2.05 -20.02
CA GLY A 3 -9.21 -2.53 -18.66
C GLY A 3 -7.85 -2.67 -17.98
N TYR A 4 -7.70 -2.09 -16.80
CA TYR A 4 -6.53 -2.35 -15.94
C TYR A 4 -6.50 -3.81 -15.55
N PRO A 5 -5.31 -4.42 -15.43
CA PRO A 5 -5.17 -5.75 -14.86
C PRO A 5 -5.83 -5.80 -13.49
N THR A 6 -6.65 -6.81 -13.27
CA THR A 6 -7.38 -6.96 -12.01
C THR A 6 -7.15 -8.35 -11.45
N VAL A 7 -6.65 -8.41 -10.23
CA VAL A 7 -6.53 -9.65 -9.44
C VAL A 7 -7.73 -9.76 -8.53
N ILE A 8 -8.35 -10.91 -8.49
CA ILE A 8 -9.49 -11.20 -7.61
C ILE A 8 -8.98 -12.03 -6.44
N LEU A 9 -9.11 -11.50 -5.24
CA LEU A 9 -8.79 -12.20 -3.99
C LEU A 9 -10.04 -12.87 -3.46
N GLY A 10 -9.94 -14.17 -3.19
CA GLY A 10 -10.97 -14.95 -2.50
C GLY A 10 -10.78 -14.91 -0.98
N GLU A 11 -11.63 -15.64 -0.26
CA GLU A 11 -11.61 -15.68 1.20
C GLU A 11 -10.24 -16.07 1.80
N PRO A 12 -9.51 -17.09 1.28
CA PRO A 12 -8.20 -17.44 1.85
C PRO A 12 -7.18 -16.32 1.77
N GLU A 13 -7.11 -15.62 0.64
CA GLU A 13 -6.20 -14.50 0.41
C GLU A 13 -6.58 -13.30 1.30
N ILE A 14 -7.88 -13.02 1.43
CA ILE A 14 -8.39 -11.94 2.27
C ILE A 14 -8.03 -12.21 3.75
N GLN A 15 -8.22 -13.44 4.24
CA GLN A 15 -7.85 -13.82 5.61
C GLN A 15 -6.35 -13.74 5.85
N LEU A 16 -5.54 -14.11 4.86
CA LEU A 16 -4.09 -13.98 4.94
C LEU A 16 -3.67 -12.50 5.06
N ALA A 17 -4.22 -11.61 4.22
CA ALA A 17 -3.95 -10.18 4.28
C ALA A 17 -4.43 -9.57 5.60
N LYS A 18 -5.61 -9.97 6.08
CA LYS A 18 -6.16 -9.52 7.37
C LYS A 18 -5.26 -9.91 8.52
N LYS A 19 -4.82 -11.16 8.60
CA LYS A 19 -3.91 -11.62 9.65
C LYS A 19 -2.66 -10.76 9.72
N LYS A 20 -2.02 -10.49 8.57
CA LYS A 20 -0.83 -9.63 8.53
C LYS A 20 -1.13 -8.18 8.91
N ALA A 21 -2.28 -7.63 8.50
CA ALA A 21 -2.71 -6.30 8.89
C ALA A 21 -2.91 -6.19 10.42
N ASP A 22 -3.54 -7.20 11.04
CA ASP A 22 -3.77 -7.25 12.48
C ASP A 22 -2.44 -7.30 13.26
N GLU A 23 -1.44 -8.03 12.78
CA GLU A 23 -0.08 -8.05 13.35
C GLU A 23 0.57 -6.66 13.32
N LEU A 24 0.43 -5.92 12.22
CA LEU A 24 0.93 -4.54 12.11
C LEU A 24 0.19 -3.57 13.02
N VAL A 25 -1.14 -3.69 13.08
CA VAL A 25 -1.96 -2.87 13.99
C VAL A 25 -1.52 -3.11 15.44
N ALA A 26 -1.33 -4.37 15.84
CA ALA A 26 -0.86 -4.70 17.18
C ALA A 26 0.52 -4.07 17.49
N HIS A 27 1.41 -4.01 16.49
CA HIS A 27 2.72 -3.38 16.63
C HIS A 27 2.65 -1.85 16.78
N PHE A 28 1.79 -1.18 16.01
CA PHE A 28 1.71 0.29 16.02
C PHE A 28 0.77 0.86 17.10
N LYS A 29 -0.21 0.09 17.56
CA LYS A 29 -1.20 0.53 18.54
C LYS A 29 -0.60 1.12 19.82
N PRO A 30 0.42 0.52 20.47
CA PRO A 30 1.03 1.09 21.67
C PRO A 30 1.66 2.46 21.44
N LYS A 31 2.27 2.69 20.26
CA LYS A 31 2.89 3.98 19.90
C LYS A 31 1.84 5.09 19.75
N ILE A 32 0.67 4.76 19.20
CA ILE A 32 -0.42 5.72 19.05
C ILE A 32 -0.95 6.12 20.43
N ILE A 33 -1.16 5.15 21.30
CA ILE A 33 -1.66 5.38 22.66
C ILE A 33 -0.66 6.19 23.49
N SER A 34 0.65 5.90 23.40
CA SER A 34 1.68 6.62 24.15
C SER A 34 1.81 8.07 23.71
N ARG A 35 1.74 8.36 22.41
CA ARG A 35 1.78 9.72 21.87
C ARG A 35 0.61 10.59 22.32
N GLN A 36 -0.56 10.01 22.52
CA GLN A 36 -1.70 10.72 23.07
C GLN A 36 -1.49 11.05 24.55
N LYS A 37 -1.00 10.09 25.35
CA LYS A 37 -0.74 10.31 26.79
C LYS A 37 0.30 11.41 27.03
N SER A 38 1.27 11.56 26.12
CA SER A 38 2.29 12.61 26.21
C SER A 38 1.82 13.99 25.73
N GLY A 39 0.56 14.13 25.30
CA GLY A 39 0.00 15.39 24.80
C GLY A 39 0.59 15.87 23.47
N SER A 40 1.47 15.10 22.85
CA SER A 40 2.14 15.44 21.58
C SER A 40 1.25 15.25 20.35
N ALA A 41 0.05 14.68 20.50
CA ALA A 41 -0.87 14.43 19.42
C ALA A 41 -2.14 15.29 19.53
N THR A 42 -2.44 16.03 18.48
CA THR A 42 -3.64 16.89 18.34
C THR A 42 -4.94 16.11 18.07
N PHE A 43 -4.99 14.81 18.36
CA PHE A 43 -6.14 13.96 18.03
C PHE A 43 -7.18 13.98 19.12
N LYS A 44 -8.38 14.44 18.76
CA LYS A 44 -9.55 14.47 19.66
C LYS A 44 -10.08 13.07 19.97
N ASP A 45 -9.85 12.08 19.11
CA ASP A 45 -10.36 10.71 19.26
C ASP A 45 -9.33 9.65 18.85
N VAL A 46 -8.85 8.88 19.83
CA VAL A 46 -7.95 7.72 19.62
C VAL A 46 -8.68 6.58 18.93
N GLY A 47 -9.98 6.40 19.23
CA GLY A 47 -10.77 5.33 18.65
C GLY A 47 -10.87 5.47 17.12
N GLU A 48 -11.13 6.69 16.65
CA GLU A 48 -11.17 6.97 15.22
C GLU A 48 -9.81 6.73 14.54
N ARG A 49 -8.74 7.17 15.18
CA ARG A 49 -7.39 6.94 14.66
C ARG A 49 -7.02 5.46 14.60
N LEU A 50 -7.40 4.67 15.59
CA LEU A 50 -7.16 3.23 15.57
C LEU A 50 -7.95 2.55 14.46
N LYS A 51 -9.24 2.89 14.28
CA LYS A 51 -10.05 2.39 13.15
C LYS A 51 -9.41 2.74 11.80
N ARG A 52 -8.91 3.96 11.66
CA ARG A 52 -8.22 4.39 10.44
C ARG A 52 -6.93 3.60 10.23
N LEU A 53 -6.13 3.37 11.26
CA LEU A 53 -4.95 2.52 11.19
C LEU A 53 -5.31 1.11 10.71
N GLU A 54 -6.33 0.48 11.29
CA GLU A 54 -6.81 -0.85 10.89
C GLU A 54 -7.19 -0.89 9.41
N GLN A 55 -7.92 0.12 8.95
CA GLN A 55 -8.32 0.22 7.55
C GLN A 55 -7.13 0.45 6.62
N ASP A 56 -6.21 1.34 6.98
CA ASP A 56 -5.03 1.66 6.18
C ASP A 56 -4.11 0.43 6.09
N GLN A 57 -3.87 -0.28 7.20
CA GLN A 57 -3.05 -1.50 7.20
C GLN A 57 -3.69 -2.60 6.35
N LEU A 58 -4.99 -2.85 6.49
CA LEU A 58 -5.67 -3.85 5.68
C LEU A 58 -5.63 -3.50 4.19
N THR A 59 -5.84 -2.23 3.83
CA THR A 59 -5.76 -1.77 2.44
C THR A 59 -4.37 -1.99 1.87
N GLY A 60 -3.32 -1.63 2.61
CA GLY A 60 -1.92 -1.86 2.22
C GLY A 60 -1.63 -3.34 2.00
N GLN A 61 -2.10 -4.21 2.90
CA GLN A 61 -1.87 -5.66 2.80
C GLN A 61 -2.61 -6.31 1.62
N LEU A 62 -3.83 -5.90 1.35
CA LEU A 62 -4.58 -6.35 0.17
C LEU A 62 -3.90 -5.89 -1.13
N ALA A 63 -3.42 -4.65 -1.17
CA ALA A 63 -2.71 -4.12 -2.32
C ALA A 63 -1.40 -4.86 -2.58
N GLN A 64 -0.60 -5.08 -1.54
CA GLN A 64 0.65 -5.83 -1.61
C GLN A 64 0.41 -7.26 -2.09
N LEU A 65 -0.57 -7.97 -1.54
CA LEU A 65 -0.91 -9.33 -1.97
C LEU A 65 -1.40 -9.36 -3.42
N GLY A 66 -2.32 -8.43 -3.78
CA GLY A 66 -2.83 -8.33 -5.15
C GLY A 66 -1.73 -8.02 -6.16
N GLY A 67 -0.84 -7.07 -5.87
CA GLY A 67 0.32 -6.75 -6.69
C GLY A 67 1.29 -7.93 -6.81
N THR A 68 1.56 -8.64 -5.71
CA THR A 68 2.42 -9.83 -5.71
C THR A 68 1.84 -10.94 -6.59
N LEU A 69 0.54 -11.25 -6.42
CA LEU A 69 -0.15 -12.26 -7.24
C LEU A 69 -0.15 -11.88 -8.73
N TYR A 70 -0.32 -10.60 -9.04
CA TYR A 70 -0.27 -10.13 -10.42
C TYR A 70 1.10 -10.38 -11.06
N LEU A 71 2.18 -10.03 -10.34
CA LEU A 71 3.54 -10.12 -10.88
C LEU A 71 4.09 -11.54 -10.87
N THR A 72 3.78 -12.35 -9.86
CA THR A 72 4.42 -13.66 -9.64
C THR A 72 3.50 -14.86 -9.91
N GLY A 73 2.20 -14.63 -10.02
CA GLY A 73 1.20 -15.71 -10.12
C GLY A 73 1.01 -16.51 -8.82
N SER A 74 1.73 -16.16 -7.73
CA SER A 74 1.73 -16.92 -6.47
C SER A 74 1.75 -15.98 -5.25
N ASP A 75 1.12 -16.40 -4.15
CA ASP A 75 1.18 -15.71 -2.87
C ASP A 75 2.40 -16.12 -2.01
N GLN A 76 3.24 -17.02 -2.49
CA GLN A 76 4.38 -17.54 -1.75
C GLN A 76 5.33 -16.43 -1.30
N MET A 77 5.68 -15.52 -2.18
CA MET A 77 6.57 -14.39 -1.84
C MET A 77 5.96 -13.51 -0.75
N TYR A 78 4.64 -13.26 -0.83
CA TYR A 78 3.92 -12.53 0.19
C TYR A 78 3.90 -13.28 1.54
N ARG A 79 3.77 -14.61 1.54
CA ARG A 79 3.76 -15.43 2.78
C ARG A 79 5.09 -15.41 3.50
N ILE A 80 6.21 -15.52 2.78
CA ILE A 80 7.55 -15.58 3.38
C ILE A 80 8.11 -14.22 3.75
N GLN A 81 7.54 -13.14 3.26
CA GLN A 81 8.00 -11.81 3.54
C GLN A 81 7.85 -11.47 5.02
N ARG A 82 8.97 -11.14 5.64
CA ARG A 82 9.01 -10.66 7.01
C ARG A 82 8.93 -9.14 7.04
N TRP A 83 8.16 -8.63 8.00
CA TRP A 83 8.01 -7.21 8.21
C TRP A 83 9.32 -6.58 8.68
N ASN A 84 9.90 -5.72 7.87
CA ASN A 84 11.09 -4.98 8.28
C ASN A 84 10.79 -3.93 9.37
N CYS A 85 9.55 -3.49 9.51
CA CYS A 85 9.14 -2.61 10.61
C CYS A 85 9.36 -3.22 12.00
N MET A 86 9.42 -4.53 12.13
CA MET A 86 9.79 -5.19 13.39
C MET A 86 11.27 -5.10 13.71
N ARG A 87 12.12 -4.83 12.72
CA ARG A 87 13.58 -4.67 12.88
C ARG A 87 14.01 -3.23 13.12
N THR A 88 13.25 -2.27 12.61
CA THR A 88 13.52 -0.83 12.72
C THR A 88 12.26 -0.09 13.17
N PRO A 89 11.96 -0.06 14.47
CA PRO A 89 10.70 0.45 15.01
C PRO A 89 10.38 1.92 14.68
N ASP A 90 11.36 2.72 14.32
CA ASP A 90 11.21 4.16 14.12
C ASP A 90 11.07 4.59 12.64
N ARG A 91 11.30 3.68 11.72
CA ARG A 91 11.19 3.92 10.29
C ARG A 91 10.14 2.97 9.74
N GLY A 92 8.98 3.43 9.35
CA GLY A 92 7.88 2.66 8.75
C GLY A 92 8.24 1.26 8.19
N ASP A 93 7.44 0.66 7.43
CA ASP A 93 7.68 -0.71 6.95
C ASP A 93 8.92 -0.90 6.09
N GLY A 94 9.74 0.11 5.87
CA GLY A 94 11.10 0.04 5.24
C GLY A 94 11.37 -1.15 4.31
N GLY A 95 10.37 -1.98 4.05
CA GLY A 95 10.44 -3.30 3.46
C GLY A 95 10.12 -3.32 1.98
N TYR A 96 10.63 -4.35 1.34
CA TYR A 96 10.25 -4.72 0.00
C TYR A 96 8.89 -5.41 0.05
N ASP A 97 7.97 -5.06 -0.84
CA ASP A 97 6.70 -5.75 -0.97
C ASP A 97 6.83 -7.09 -1.68
N ILE A 98 7.89 -7.25 -2.45
CA ILE A 98 8.29 -8.53 -3.04
C ILE A 98 9.77 -8.78 -2.73
N LEU A 99 10.06 -9.92 -2.12
CA LEU A 99 11.43 -10.29 -1.75
C LEU A 99 12.35 -10.31 -2.98
N GLY A 100 13.44 -9.56 -2.88
CA GLY A 100 14.44 -9.46 -3.96
C GLY A 100 14.14 -8.38 -5.02
N LEU A 101 12.98 -7.70 -4.94
CA LEU A 101 12.67 -6.56 -5.80
C LEU A 101 12.64 -5.27 -4.98
N THR A 102 13.19 -4.19 -5.54
CA THR A 102 13.10 -2.84 -4.98
C THR A 102 11.75 -2.20 -5.35
N LEU A 103 10.64 -2.89 -4.99
CA LEU A 103 9.29 -2.51 -5.33
C LEU A 103 8.46 -2.37 -4.05
N ASP A 104 7.71 -1.28 -3.96
CA ASP A 104 6.80 -0.93 -2.87
C ASP A 104 5.41 -0.62 -3.45
N PHE A 105 4.40 -1.41 -3.09
CA PHE A 105 3.03 -1.20 -3.51
C PHE A 105 2.30 -0.24 -2.58
N LYS A 106 1.70 0.79 -3.15
CA LYS A 106 0.84 1.72 -2.45
C LYS A 106 -0.62 1.38 -2.70
N GLY A 107 -1.33 1.05 -1.62
CA GLY A 107 -2.74 0.70 -1.66
C GLY A 107 -3.65 1.91 -1.48
N SER A 108 -4.71 1.99 -2.30
CA SER A 108 -5.81 2.94 -2.12
C SER A 108 -7.14 2.21 -2.15
N MET A 109 -8.00 2.46 -1.14
CA MET A 109 -9.35 1.88 -1.13
C MET A 109 -10.25 2.62 -2.12
N LEU A 110 -10.91 1.89 -3.00
CA LEU A 110 -11.90 2.46 -3.93
C LEU A 110 -13.09 3.00 -3.13
N ARG A 111 -13.40 4.26 -3.33
CA ARG A 111 -14.56 4.92 -2.73
C ARG A 111 -15.78 4.76 -3.64
N PRO A 112 -17.00 4.70 -3.08
CA PRO A 112 -18.23 4.74 -3.88
C PRO A 112 -18.22 5.89 -4.89
N HIS A 113 -18.70 5.64 -6.09
CA HIS A 113 -18.79 6.61 -7.20
C HIS A 113 -17.46 7.10 -7.79
N ARG A 114 -16.32 6.59 -7.34
CA ARG A 114 -15.02 6.85 -7.97
C ARG A 114 -14.63 5.72 -8.91
N ARG A 115 -13.82 6.07 -9.92
CA ARG A 115 -13.19 5.09 -10.83
C ARG A 115 -11.77 4.82 -10.36
N PRO A 116 -11.21 3.60 -10.55
CA PRO A 116 -9.80 3.32 -10.23
C PRO A 116 -8.82 4.33 -10.85
N THR A 117 -9.12 4.83 -12.04
CA THR A 117 -8.32 5.84 -12.75
C THR A 117 -8.25 7.21 -12.08
N SER A 118 -9.14 7.49 -11.14
CA SER A 118 -9.16 8.78 -10.42
C SER A 118 -8.27 8.82 -9.19
N TYR A 119 -7.42 7.78 -9.00
CA TYR A 119 -6.52 7.70 -7.86
C TYR A 119 -5.10 8.07 -8.26
N LEU A 120 -4.45 8.79 -7.36
CA LEU A 120 -3.04 9.14 -7.47
C LEU A 120 -2.19 8.11 -6.74
N LEU A 121 -0.96 7.93 -7.19
CA LEU A 121 0.07 7.21 -6.46
C LEU A 121 0.77 8.17 -5.49
N PRO A 122 0.53 8.08 -4.17
CA PRO A 122 1.23 8.91 -3.19
C PRO A 122 2.48 8.17 -2.68
N VAL A 123 3.63 8.83 -2.71
CA VAL A 123 4.87 8.36 -2.08
C VAL A 123 5.30 9.41 -1.07
N ARG A 124 5.24 9.12 0.23
CA ARG A 124 5.69 10.06 1.26
C ARG A 124 7.19 10.28 1.15
N GLU A 125 7.65 11.48 1.46
CA GLU A 125 9.08 11.80 1.45
C GLU A 125 9.88 10.85 2.36
N SER A 126 9.33 10.50 3.54
CA SER A 126 9.95 9.56 4.47
C SER A 126 10.00 8.11 3.98
N GLU A 127 9.23 7.77 2.95
CA GLU A 127 9.17 6.43 2.33
C GLU A 127 9.96 6.37 1.03
N ARG A 128 10.35 7.52 0.47
CA ARG A 128 11.15 7.59 -0.74
C ARG A 128 12.53 6.97 -0.53
N LYS A 129 12.94 6.10 -1.44
CA LYS A 129 14.24 5.41 -1.43
C LYS A 129 14.83 5.44 -2.82
N GLN A 130 16.11 5.79 -2.90
CA GLN A 130 16.85 5.84 -4.15
C GLN A 130 16.86 4.47 -4.84
N GLY A 131 16.57 4.47 -6.15
CA GLY A 131 16.55 3.26 -6.97
C GLY A 131 15.36 2.34 -6.74
N TRP A 132 14.33 2.80 -6.03
CA TRP A 132 13.11 2.03 -5.82
C TRP A 132 12.05 2.31 -6.87
N THR A 133 11.14 1.36 -6.98
CA THR A 133 9.94 1.43 -7.82
C THR A 133 8.72 1.44 -6.91
N TYR A 134 7.74 2.25 -7.25
CA TYR A 134 6.49 2.37 -6.51
C TYR A 134 5.33 2.00 -7.41
N GLY A 135 4.49 1.09 -6.96
CA GLY A 135 3.32 0.63 -7.69
C GLY A 135 2.02 1.06 -7.04
N LEU A 136 1.01 1.43 -7.83
CA LEU A 136 -0.34 1.74 -7.37
C LEU A 136 -1.26 0.54 -7.56
N VAL A 137 -1.92 0.13 -6.46
CA VAL A 137 -3.01 -0.84 -6.50
C VAL A 137 -4.25 -0.22 -5.86
N VAL A 138 -5.34 -0.14 -6.63
CA VAL A 138 -6.63 0.30 -6.11
C VAL A 138 -7.44 -0.91 -5.69
N VAL A 139 -7.83 -0.93 -4.42
CA VAL A 139 -8.54 -2.05 -3.77
C VAL A 139 -10.03 -1.77 -3.74
N ASP A 140 -10.81 -2.58 -4.42
CA ASP A 140 -12.29 -2.53 -4.42
C ASP A 140 -12.84 -3.72 -3.63
N LYS A 141 -13.60 -3.42 -2.58
CA LYS A 141 -14.24 -4.42 -1.71
C LYS A 141 -15.68 -4.68 -2.16
N ALA A 142 -15.92 -5.87 -2.71
CA ALA A 142 -17.26 -6.43 -2.84
C ALA A 142 -17.58 -7.31 -1.62
N LYS A 143 -18.80 -7.82 -1.56
CA LYS A 143 -19.31 -8.59 -0.40
C LYS A 143 -18.39 -9.75 0.00
N ASP A 144 -18.02 -10.59 -0.95
CA ASP A 144 -17.28 -11.84 -0.71
C ASP A 144 -15.93 -11.91 -1.46
N LYS A 145 -15.55 -10.83 -2.13
CA LYS A 145 -14.33 -10.76 -2.94
C LYS A 145 -13.69 -9.38 -2.84
N VAL A 146 -12.41 -9.34 -3.08
CA VAL A 146 -11.66 -8.10 -3.21
C VAL A 146 -11.06 -8.06 -4.61
N PHE A 147 -11.27 -6.95 -5.32
CA PHE A 147 -10.68 -6.69 -6.62
C PHE A 147 -9.49 -5.74 -6.42
N CYS A 148 -8.31 -6.20 -6.81
CA CYS A 148 -7.09 -5.41 -6.79
C CYS A 148 -6.79 -4.94 -8.21
N HIS A 149 -7.09 -3.69 -8.53
CA HIS A 149 -6.77 -3.08 -9.81
C HIS A 149 -5.32 -2.61 -9.80
N VAL A 150 -4.47 -3.29 -10.55
CA VAL A 150 -3.04 -2.97 -10.65
C VAL A 150 -2.87 -1.87 -11.68
N MET A 151 -2.72 -0.63 -11.21
CA MET A 151 -2.80 0.56 -12.07
C MET A 151 -1.52 0.79 -12.88
N GLY A 152 -0.36 0.63 -12.24
CA GLY A 152 0.92 0.88 -12.86
C GLY A 152 2.00 1.21 -11.84
N TRP A 153 3.16 1.62 -12.32
CA TRP A 153 4.33 1.90 -11.50
C TRP A 153 5.10 3.13 -11.95
N VAL A 154 5.96 3.64 -11.09
CA VAL A 154 6.89 4.74 -11.35
C VAL A 154 8.21 4.45 -10.65
N SER A 155 9.33 4.87 -11.23
CA SER A 155 10.64 4.81 -10.57
C SER A 155 10.86 6.00 -9.64
N ASP A 156 11.79 5.85 -8.66
CA ASP A 156 12.20 6.94 -7.78
C ASP A 156 12.64 8.22 -8.53
N ASN A 157 13.37 8.04 -9.63
CA ASN A 157 13.88 9.17 -10.43
C ASN A 157 12.75 10.02 -11.04
N GLU A 158 11.60 9.42 -11.33
CA GLU A 158 10.44 10.11 -11.94
C GLU A 158 9.60 10.87 -10.92
N LEU A 159 9.88 10.69 -9.62
CA LEU A 159 9.25 11.46 -8.54
C LEU A 159 9.81 12.90 -8.45
N GLU A 160 10.93 13.18 -9.11
CA GLU A 160 11.56 14.48 -9.06
C GLU A 160 10.63 15.56 -9.64
N GLY A 161 10.47 16.67 -8.91
CA GLY A 161 9.55 17.74 -9.27
C GLY A 161 8.06 17.52 -8.96
N LYS A 162 7.68 16.34 -8.45
CA LYS A 162 6.28 15.98 -8.10
C LYS A 162 5.95 16.15 -6.62
N TYR A 163 6.80 16.81 -5.85
CA TYR A 163 6.63 17.00 -4.41
C TYR A 163 5.57 18.03 -4.07
N ASN A 164 4.64 17.68 -3.19
CA ASN A 164 3.57 18.56 -2.73
C ASN A 164 3.95 19.20 -1.39
N LYS A 165 4.09 20.52 -1.37
CA LYS A 165 4.37 21.30 -0.16
C LYS A 165 3.11 21.56 0.66
N GLU A 166 1.94 21.59 0.02
CA GLU A 166 0.67 21.99 0.61
C GLU A 166 -0.47 21.05 0.23
N GLY A 167 -1.61 21.17 0.91
CA GLY A 167 -2.84 20.44 0.60
C GLY A 167 -2.90 19.02 1.21
N GLN A 168 -3.79 18.20 0.68
CA GLN A 168 -4.10 16.87 1.18
C GLN A 168 -2.90 15.92 1.16
N PHE A 169 -2.00 16.11 0.20
CA PHE A 169 -0.80 15.28 0.00
C PHE A 169 0.48 16.00 0.41
N SER A 170 0.39 17.00 1.30
CA SER A 170 1.57 17.70 1.82
C SER A 170 2.58 16.71 2.41
N GLY A 171 3.85 16.85 2.03
CA GLY A 171 4.93 15.94 2.45
C GLY A 171 5.02 14.63 1.63
N ALA A 172 4.35 14.58 0.47
CA ALA A 172 4.40 13.43 -0.44
C ALA A 172 4.60 13.86 -1.90
N TYR A 173 5.17 12.96 -2.68
CA TYR A 173 5.15 13.00 -4.14
C TYR A 173 3.85 12.38 -4.63
N THR A 174 3.22 12.94 -5.64
CA THR A 174 2.00 12.36 -6.24
C THR A 174 2.15 12.24 -7.75
N ILE A 175 1.76 11.07 -8.26
CA ILE A 175 1.78 10.78 -9.69
C ILE A 175 0.36 10.48 -10.13
N ASP A 176 -0.07 11.13 -11.20
CA ASP A 176 -1.35 10.86 -11.82
C ASP A 176 -1.37 9.46 -12.44
N ASN A 177 -2.53 8.83 -12.44
CA ASN A 177 -2.63 7.46 -12.95
C ASN A 177 -2.23 7.34 -14.43
N GLU A 178 -2.47 8.38 -15.23
CA GLU A 178 -2.09 8.42 -16.64
C GLU A 178 -0.58 8.55 -16.88
N ASP A 179 0.17 9.00 -15.88
CA ASP A 179 1.63 9.07 -15.90
C ASP A 179 2.31 7.77 -15.41
N LEU A 180 1.54 6.78 -14.95
CA LEU A 180 2.10 5.51 -14.50
C LEU A 180 2.44 4.60 -15.69
N HIS A 181 3.59 3.96 -15.60
CA HIS A 181 3.97 2.90 -16.55
C HIS A 181 3.14 1.64 -16.29
N PRO A 182 2.63 0.97 -17.32
CA PRO A 182 1.97 -0.32 -17.14
C PRO A 182 2.98 -1.36 -16.63
N PHE A 183 2.57 -2.19 -15.68
CA PHE A 183 3.38 -3.35 -15.34
C PHE A 183 3.47 -4.28 -16.56
N PRO A 184 4.66 -4.79 -16.88
CA PRO A 184 4.79 -5.76 -17.93
C PRO A 184 3.94 -6.98 -17.61
N ASN A 185 3.32 -7.59 -18.61
CA ASN A 185 2.63 -8.87 -18.50
C ASN A 185 3.66 -9.98 -18.27
N MET A 186 4.35 -9.92 -17.13
CA MET A 186 5.29 -10.94 -16.73
C MET A 186 4.51 -12.01 -15.95
N ARG A 187 4.10 -13.05 -16.64
CA ARG A 187 3.99 -14.35 -15.99
C ARG A 187 5.43 -14.82 -15.79
N TRP A 188 5.95 -14.61 -14.59
CA TRP A 188 7.20 -15.26 -14.20
C TRP A 188 6.90 -16.76 -14.21
N GLU A 189 7.44 -17.48 -15.19
CA GLU A 189 7.60 -18.92 -15.08
C GLU A 189 8.64 -19.15 -13.98
N LEU A 190 8.15 -19.51 -12.80
CA LEU A 190 8.99 -19.96 -11.67
C LEU A 190 9.34 -21.43 -11.86
#